data_a0989e18e85c7a2b5f2c8263eacfedcf
#
_entry.id   a0989e18e85c7a2b5f2c8263eacfedcf
#
_cell.length_a   1.000
_cell.length_b   1.000
_cell.length_c   1.000
_cell.angle_alpha   90.00
_cell.angle_beta   90.00
_cell.angle_gamma   90.00
#
_symmetry.space_group_name_H-M   'P 1'
#
loop_
_entity.id
_entity.type
_entity.pdbx_description
1 polymer ?
#
loop_
_entity_poly.entity_id
_entity_poly.type
_entity_poly.pdbx_seq_one_letter_code
_entity_poly.pdbx_strand_id
1 'polypeptide(L)'
;KDNKEYLYILLISIIVCIPLMNKNINIYRDDGIQHVCRLIGTYQTIRSGEMLPMIMASFCNNFGYSWNIFYSPLTAYAPLIFKIFNFTFTNCLKIFMFAVTLLSGIAMYKFMINVTRNKNVSLLSSILYVLAPYRITDMYIRIAVAELASFMFIPIIFDGLYSVLKEEKLSFKLIWGTVGLILTHTVITMYMAIICLLYLVFNIKKLKSVKVIRILVISLVCILLITSFYWVGLLQHHNATSYEVFVPGRMEVGNKLEYYKTEFYQLFYTSKDQQMIYAIGMVTILGLVLTPIVWKRIEKEYKRTYVLFLTFGIILIIMTLTF
;
A
#
# COMPACT_ATOMS: atom_id res chain seq x y z
N LYS A 1 -15.06 -10.81 26.22
CA LYS A 1 -15.41 -10.65 24.79
C LYS A 1 -14.45 -11.51 24.00
N ASP A 2 -14.97 -12.55 23.36
CA ASP A 2 -14.16 -13.45 22.52
C ASP A 2 -13.56 -12.68 21.34
N ASN A 3 -12.24 -12.57 21.31
CA ASN A 3 -11.49 -11.94 20.24
C ASN A 3 -11.07 -12.99 19.19
N LYS A 4 -11.92 -13.96 18.90
CA LYS A 4 -11.64 -15.09 17.99
C LYS A 4 -11.28 -14.61 16.58
N GLU A 5 -11.86 -13.49 16.13
CA GLU A 5 -11.62 -12.94 14.81
C GLU A 5 -10.14 -12.55 14.64
N TYR A 6 -9.52 -11.95 15.66
CA TYR A 6 -8.08 -11.62 15.61
C TYR A 6 -7.19 -12.86 15.58
N LEU A 7 -7.61 -13.94 16.27
CA LEU A 7 -6.90 -15.21 16.18
C LEU A 7 -6.96 -15.80 14.75
N TYR A 8 -8.12 -15.75 14.09
CA TYR A 8 -8.24 -16.20 12.70
C TYR A 8 -7.39 -15.34 11.75
N ILE A 9 -7.35 -14.01 11.94
CA ILE A 9 -6.49 -13.12 11.14
C ILE A 9 -5.01 -13.45 11.38
N LEU A 10 -4.60 -13.72 12.60
CA LEU A 10 -3.23 -14.16 12.91
C LEU A 10 -2.91 -15.48 12.22
N LEU A 11 -3.79 -16.48 12.33
CA LEU A 11 -3.59 -17.81 11.72
C LEU A 11 -3.45 -17.71 10.20
N ILE A 12 -4.33 -16.96 9.52
CA ILE A 12 -4.22 -16.80 8.05
C ILE A 12 -2.95 -16.04 7.67
N SER A 13 -2.53 -15.05 8.45
CA SER A 13 -1.29 -14.31 8.22
C SER A 13 -0.06 -15.21 8.39
N ILE A 14 -0.08 -16.11 9.37
CA ILE A 14 0.96 -17.13 9.55
C ILE A 14 0.98 -18.06 8.32
N ILE A 15 -0.16 -18.62 7.93
CA ILE A 15 -0.27 -19.54 6.80
C ILE A 15 0.29 -18.89 5.52
N VAL A 16 -0.13 -17.66 5.24
CA VAL A 16 0.36 -16.92 4.06
C VAL A 16 1.85 -16.68 4.12
N CYS A 17 2.43 -16.47 5.30
CA CYS A 17 3.85 -16.16 5.46
C CYS A 17 4.74 -17.39 5.74
N ILE A 18 4.19 -18.60 5.88
CA ILE A 18 4.98 -19.85 6.06
C ILE A 18 6.10 -19.97 5.01
N PRO A 19 5.86 -19.75 3.69
CA PRO A 19 6.93 -19.88 2.71
C PRO A 19 8.10 -18.91 2.94
N LEU A 20 7.88 -17.73 3.57
CA LEU A 20 8.98 -16.81 3.90
C LEU A 20 9.99 -17.42 4.88
N MET A 21 9.58 -18.41 5.67
CA MET A 21 10.47 -19.11 6.62
C MET A 21 11.42 -20.04 5.91
N ASN A 22 11.13 -20.42 4.66
CA ASN A 22 12.01 -21.28 3.88
C ASN A 22 13.34 -20.55 3.59
N LYS A 23 14.46 -21.20 3.89
CA LYS A 23 15.81 -20.69 3.62
C LYS A 23 16.09 -20.52 2.11
N ASN A 24 15.44 -21.32 1.29
CA ASN A 24 15.62 -21.32 -0.17
C ASN A 24 14.81 -20.22 -0.88
N ILE A 25 13.97 -19.47 -0.16
CA ILE A 25 13.30 -18.33 -0.77
C ILE A 25 14.33 -17.27 -1.16
N ASN A 26 14.37 -16.97 -2.44
CA ASN A 26 15.26 -15.94 -2.95
C ASN A 26 14.66 -14.55 -2.69
N ILE A 27 15.00 -13.97 -1.54
CA ILE A 27 14.58 -12.61 -1.16
C ILE A 27 15.26 -11.53 -2.03
N TYR A 28 16.29 -11.89 -2.80
CA TYR A 28 17.04 -11.00 -3.68
C TYR A 28 16.46 -10.93 -5.10
N ARG A 29 15.25 -11.47 -5.30
CA ARG A 29 14.53 -11.33 -6.58
C ARG A 29 13.99 -9.93 -6.74
N ASP A 30 13.92 -9.47 -7.98
CA ASP A 30 13.27 -8.23 -8.40
C ASP A 30 13.59 -7.05 -7.44
N ASP A 31 12.60 -6.44 -6.81
CA ASP A 31 12.79 -5.31 -5.88
C ASP A 31 13.47 -5.70 -4.55
N GLY A 32 13.51 -6.98 -4.22
CA GLY A 32 13.98 -7.46 -2.92
C GLY A 32 15.44 -7.12 -2.63
N ILE A 33 16.33 -7.23 -3.65
CA ILE A 33 17.74 -6.84 -3.49
C ILE A 33 17.87 -5.36 -3.14
N GLN A 34 17.08 -4.50 -3.78
CA GLN A 34 17.08 -3.07 -3.51
C GLN A 34 16.64 -2.76 -2.08
N HIS A 35 15.61 -3.45 -1.59
CA HIS A 35 15.15 -3.29 -0.21
C HIS A 35 16.20 -3.73 0.81
N VAL A 36 16.91 -4.84 0.56
CA VAL A 36 17.99 -5.30 1.45
C VAL A 36 19.18 -4.33 1.43
N CYS A 37 19.63 -3.88 0.25
CA CYS A 37 20.70 -2.91 0.13
C CYS A 37 20.35 -1.60 0.84
N ARG A 38 19.15 -1.11 0.65
CA ARG A 38 18.63 0.09 1.28
C ARG A 38 18.60 -0.01 2.81
N LEU A 39 18.20 -1.18 3.32
CA LEU A 39 18.19 -1.46 4.75
C LEU A 39 19.62 -1.46 5.33
N ILE A 40 20.59 -2.07 4.64
CA ILE A 40 21.98 -2.09 5.03
C ILE A 40 22.57 -0.67 5.04
N GLY A 41 22.39 0.08 3.95
CA GLY A 41 22.91 1.46 3.84
C GLY A 41 22.31 2.39 4.89
N THR A 42 21.00 2.31 5.14
CA THR A 42 20.34 3.07 6.20
C THR A 42 20.92 2.71 7.58
N TYR A 43 21.09 1.42 7.87
CA TYR A 43 21.70 0.98 9.13
C TYR A 43 23.13 1.47 9.32
N GLN A 44 23.98 1.39 8.29
CA GLN A 44 25.35 1.86 8.34
C GLN A 44 25.41 3.37 8.61
N THR A 45 24.60 4.16 7.93
CA THR A 45 24.55 5.60 8.09
C THR A 45 24.03 6.02 9.47
N ILE A 46 23.03 5.32 10.02
CA ILE A 46 22.58 5.51 11.41
C ILE A 46 23.72 5.19 12.39
N ARG A 47 24.47 4.12 12.16
CA ARG A 47 25.63 3.74 13.00
C ARG A 47 26.77 4.75 12.96
N SER A 48 26.91 5.53 11.89
CA SER A 48 27.88 6.62 11.80
C SER A 48 27.42 7.93 12.46
N GLY A 49 26.20 7.94 13.03
CA GLY A 49 25.67 9.07 13.82
C GLY A 49 24.59 9.89 13.13
N GLU A 50 24.25 9.62 11.86
CA GLU A 50 23.18 10.31 11.15
C GLU A 50 21.85 9.59 11.36
N MET A 51 20.98 10.14 12.21
CA MET A 51 19.71 9.50 12.59
C MET A 51 18.64 9.50 11.47
N LEU A 52 18.68 10.46 10.55
CA LEU A 52 17.77 10.56 9.41
C LEU A 52 18.55 10.55 8.09
N PRO A 53 19.19 9.40 7.73
CA PRO A 53 20.03 9.33 6.55
C PRO A 53 19.21 9.56 5.27
N MET A 54 19.39 10.72 4.68
CA MET A 54 18.88 11.04 3.35
C MET A 54 19.83 10.54 2.26
N ILE A 55 21.14 10.57 2.55
CA ILE A 55 22.22 10.09 1.69
C ILE A 55 22.90 8.90 2.36
N MET A 56 23.02 7.80 1.66
CA MET A 56 23.75 6.61 2.10
C MET A 56 25.20 6.75 1.68
N ALA A 57 26.05 7.24 2.58
CA ALA A 57 27.44 7.62 2.29
C ALA A 57 28.30 6.47 1.75
N SER A 58 28.03 5.22 2.16
CA SER A 58 28.79 4.03 1.73
C SER A 58 28.48 3.55 0.31
N PHE A 59 27.46 4.09 -0.35
CA PHE A 59 27.11 3.69 -1.71
C PHE A 59 27.93 4.44 -2.78
N CYS A 60 27.94 3.91 -4.00
CA CYS A 60 28.64 4.49 -5.14
C CYS A 60 30.12 4.77 -4.85
N ASN A 61 30.85 3.78 -4.32
CA ASN A 61 32.27 3.91 -3.94
C ASN A 61 32.55 5.07 -2.95
N ASN A 62 31.66 5.25 -1.98
CA ASN A 62 31.69 6.33 -0.97
C ASN A 62 31.38 7.75 -1.51
N PHE A 63 30.90 7.89 -2.73
CA PHE A 63 30.35 9.17 -3.20
C PHE A 63 28.98 9.47 -2.63
N GLY A 64 28.30 8.44 -2.08
CA GLY A 64 26.95 8.54 -1.52
C GLY A 64 25.86 8.38 -2.56
N TYR A 65 24.70 7.95 -2.09
CA TYR A 65 23.48 7.83 -2.90
C TYR A 65 22.26 8.30 -2.11
N SER A 66 21.50 9.21 -2.69
CA SER A 66 20.36 9.88 -2.04
C SER A 66 19.07 9.06 -2.08
N TRP A 67 19.15 7.77 -1.78
CA TRP A 67 18.03 6.83 -1.94
C TRP A 67 16.80 7.22 -1.12
N ASN A 68 16.99 7.58 0.16
CA ASN A 68 15.88 7.91 1.05
C ASN A 68 15.22 9.28 0.76
N ILE A 69 15.77 10.07 -0.16
CA ILE A 69 15.12 11.27 -0.70
C ILE A 69 14.07 10.88 -1.74
N PHE A 70 14.41 9.96 -2.66
CA PHE A 70 13.54 9.60 -3.79
C PHE A 70 12.58 8.47 -3.48
N TYR A 71 12.89 7.64 -2.49
CA TYR A 71 12.07 6.51 -2.11
C TYR A 71 11.61 6.65 -0.67
N SER A 72 10.30 6.53 -0.45
CA SER A 72 9.67 6.70 0.87
C SER A 72 10.40 5.96 2.00
N PRO A 73 10.72 6.62 3.13
CA PRO A 73 11.73 6.12 4.08
C PRO A 73 11.24 5.01 5.02
N LEU A 74 9.94 4.87 5.26
CA LEU A 74 9.42 3.98 6.33
C LEU A 74 9.92 2.54 6.20
N THR A 75 9.99 2.02 4.99
CA THR A 75 10.42 0.63 4.73
C THR A 75 11.93 0.43 4.83
N ALA A 76 12.71 1.51 4.93
CA ALA A 76 14.13 1.45 5.24
C ALA A 76 14.40 1.48 6.77
N TYR A 77 13.49 2.09 7.55
CA TYR A 77 13.65 2.22 9.01
C TYR A 77 12.91 1.13 9.79
N ALA A 78 11.64 0.88 9.46
CA ALA A 78 10.80 0.00 10.26
C ALA A 78 11.35 -1.42 10.42
N PRO A 79 11.92 -2.09 9.39
CA PRO A 79 12.52 -3.40 9.58
C PRO A 79 13.75 -3.38 10.50
N LEU A 80 14.47 -2.23 10.63
CA LEU A 80 15.64 -2.13 11.50
C LEU A 80 15.31 -2.27 12.99
N ILE A 81 14.07 -2.11 13.40
CA ILE A 81 13.63 -2.39 14.78
C ILE A 81 14.00 -3.83 15.17
N PHE A 82 13.91 -4.77 14.24
CA PHE A 82 14.25 -6.18 14.52
C PHE A 82 15.76 -6.41 14.57
N LYS A 83 16.57 -5.44 14.10
CA LYS A 83 18.03 -5.50 14.21
C LYS A 83 18.53 -5.41 15.66
N ILE A 84 17.70 -4.83 16.54
CA ILE A 84 17.97 -4.78 18.01
C ILE A 84 18.11 -6.19 18.57
N PHE A 85 17.39 -7.18 18.01
CA PHE A 85 17.48 -8.60 18.39
C PHE A 85 18.57 -9.36 17.62
N ASN A 86 19.46 -8.65 16.95
CA ASN A 86 20.59 -9.19 16.18
C ASN A 86 20.21 -10.09 15.01
N PHE A 87 18.99 -9.97 14.47
CA PHE A 87 18.60 -10.67 13.24
C PHE A 87 19.41 -10.21 12.03
N THR A 88 19.58 -11.09 11.03
CA THR A 88 20.12 -10.70 9.73
C THR A 88 19.21 -9.70 9.04
N PHE A 89 19.72 -8.88 8.13
CA PHE A 89 18.88 -7.92 7.38
C PHE A 89 17.76 -8.59 6.61
N THR A 90 18.03 -9.75 6.02
CA THR A 90 17.02 -10.56 5.33
C THR A 90 15.92 -11.00 6.30
N ASN A 91 16.27 -11.44 7.51
CA ASN A 91 15.27 -11.84 8.50
C ASN A 91 14.48 -10.65 9.04
N CYS A 92 15.13 -9.49 9.25
CA CYS A 92 14.42 -8.25 9.59
C CYS A 92 13.34 -7.92 8.54
N LEU A 93 13.67 -8.05 7.26
CA LEU A 93 12.74 -7.82 6.17
C LEU A 93 11.60 -8.84 6.17
N LYS A 94 11.89 -10.14 6.33
CA LYS A 94 10.87 -11.21 6.40
C LYS A 94 9.90 -11.01 7.58
N ILE A 95 10.41 -10.67 8.76
CA ILE A 95 9.60 -10.39 9.96
C ILE A 95 8.73 -9.16 9.72
N PHE A 96 9.27 -8.12 9.09
CA PHE A 96 8.51 -6.93 8.71
C PHE A 96 7.39 -7.27 7.72
N MET A 97 7.65 -8.09 6.70
CA MET A 97 6.62 -8.55 5.74
C MET A 97 5.49 -9.32 6.44
N PHE A 98 5.82 -10.15 7.42
CA PHE A 98 4.81 -10.80 8.27
C PHE A 98 4.01 -9.78 9.08
N ALA A 99 4.69 -8.85 9.75
CA ALA A 99 4.05 -7.83 10.58
C ALA A 99 3.06 -6.96 9.77
N VAL A 100 3.47 -6.47 8.60
CA VAL A 100 2.59 -5.66 7.75
C VAL A 100 1.44 -6.48 7.16
N THR A 101 1.62 -7.78 6.95
CA THR A 101 0.54 -8.69 6.51
C THR A 101 -0.51 -8.83 7.59
N LEU A 102 -0.10 -9.12 8.82
CA LEU A 102 -0.99 -9.20 9.98
C LEU A 102 -1.73 -7.88 10.22
N LEU A 103 -0.99 -6.77 10.23
CA LEU A 103 -1.55 -5.44 10.45
C LEU A 103 -2.52 -5.02 9.33
N SER A 104 -2.26 -5.42 8.09
CA SER A 104 -3.18 -5.20 6.96
C SER A 104 -4.52 -5.92 7.19
N GLY A 105 -4.47 -7.17 7.63
CA GLY A 105 -5.68 -7.94 7.97
C GLY A 105 -6.46 -7.29 9.12
N ILE A 106 -5.78 -6.89 10.18
CA ILE A 106 -6.39 -6.21 11.33
C ILE A 106 -7.01 -4.87 10.91
N ALA A 107 -6.31 -4.09 10.09
CA ALA A 107 -6.79 -2.81 9.60
C ALA A 107 -8.06 -2.96 8.75
N MET A 108 -8.07 -3.93 7.83
CA MET A 108 -9.26 -4.24 7.01
C MET A 108 -10.43 -4.73 7.88
N TYR A 109 -10.19 -5.60 8.85
CA TYR A 109 -11.22 -6.04 9.80
C TYR A 109 -11.84 -4.85 10.55
N LYS A 110 -10.99 -3.96 11.09
CA LYS A 110 -11.46 -2.78 11.84
C LYS A 110 -12.24 -1.81 10.96
N PHE A 111 -11.81 -1.60 9.74
CA PHE A 111 -12.56 -0.79 8.76
C PHE A 111 -13.92 -1.41 8.48
N MET A 112 -13.96 -2.69 8.12
CA MET A 112 -15.20 -3.37 7.77
C MET A 112 -16.18 -3.50 8.94
N ILE A 113 -15.70 -3.73 10.16
CA ILE A 113 -16.59 -3.77 11.33
C ILE A 113 -17.17 -2.39 11.66
N ASN A 114 -16.42 -1.31 11.39
CA ASN A 114 -16.93 0.04 11.54
C ASN A 114 -18.04 0.35 10.51
N VAL A 115 -17.89 -0.12 9.29
CA VAL A 115 -18.86 0.09 8.21
C VAL A 115 -20.08 -0.84 8.33
N THR A 116 -19.86 -2.14 8.46
CA THR A 116 -20.91 -3.17 8.32
C THR A 116 -21.57 -3.58 9.62
N ARG A 117 -20.90 -3.32 10.77
CA ARG A 117 -21.31 -3.81 12.10
C ARG A 117 -21.48 -5.33 12.17
N ASN A 118 -20.96 -6.08 11.22
CA ASN A 118 -21.08 -7.53 11.11
C ASN A 118 -19.69 -8.19 11.18
N LYS A 119 -19.45 -9.00 12.23
CA LYS A 119 -18.17 -9.65 12.47
C LYS A 119 -17.77 -10.64 11.38
N ASN A 120 -18.73 -11.44 10.87
CA ASN A 120 -18.45 -12.45 9.85
C ASN A 120 -18.07 -11.80 8.51
N VAL A 121 -18.80 -10.76 8.11
CA VAL A 121 -18.48 -9.99 6.90
C VAL A 121 -17.10 -9.34 7.04
N SER A 122 -16.80 -8.76 8.20
CA SER A 122 -15.53 -8.10 8.47
C SER A 122 -14.36 -9.08 8.48
N LEU A 123 -14.55 -10.27 9.06
CA LEU A 123 -13.54 -11.32 9.05
C LEU A 123 -13.29 -11.85 7.63
N LEU A 124 -14.35 -12.13 6.89
CA LEU A 124 -14.24 -12.57 5.49
C LEU A 124 -13.51 -11.53 4.64
N SER A 125 -13.88 -10.25 4.77
CA SER A 125 -13.20 -9.16 4.04
C SER A 125 -11.73 -9.07 4.39
N SER A 126 -11.36 -9.25 5.65
CA SER A 126 -9.98 -9.27 6.12
C SER A 126 -9.18 -10.43 5.51
N ILE A 127 -9.75 -11.64 5.52
CA ILE A 127 -9.13 -12.84 4.94
C ILE A 127 -8.90 -12.65 3.44
N LEU A 128 -9.93 -12.20 2.71
CA LEU A 128 -9.83 -11.95 1.26
C LEU A 128 -8.80 -10.86 0.93
N TYR A 129 -8.71 -9.84 1.77
CA TYR A 129 -7.72 -8.77 1.61
C TYR A 129 -6.28 -9.27 1.79
N VAL A 130 -6.04 -10.11 2.79
CA VAL A 130 -4.73 -10.73 3.03
C VAL A 130 -4.36 -11.69 1.90
N LEU A 131 -5.33 -12.43 1.35
CA LEU A 131 -5.16 -13.40 0.28
C LEU A 131 -5.24 -12.79 -1.14
N ALA A 132 -5.37 -11.48 -1.28
CA ALA A 132 -5.48 -10.85 -2.59
C ALA A 132 -4.30 -11.24 -3.50
N PRO A 133 -4.52 -11.69 -4.76
CA PRO A 133 -3.47 -12.20 -5.63
C PRO A 133 -2.31 -11.23 -5.83
N TYR A 134 -2.61 -9.94 -6.00
CA TYR A 134 -1.58 -8.92 -6.14
C TYR A 134 -0.67 -8.82 -4.91
N ARG A 135 -1.21 -8.93 -3.69
CA ARG A 135 -0.40 -8.96 -2.47
C ARG A 135 0.53 -10.16 -2.40
N ILE A 136 0.06 -11.32 -2.86
CA ILE A 136 0.87 -12.55 -2.92
C ILE A 136 2.00 -12.36 -3.95
N THR A 137 1.70 -11.71 -5.06
CA THR A 137 2.71 -11.34 -6.08
C THR A 137 3.78 -10.41 -5.49
N ASP A 138 3.38 -9.37 -4.78
CA ASP A 138 4.30 -8.44 -4.12
C ASP A 138 5.16 -9.14 -3.07
N MET A 139 4.59 -10.12 -2.37
CA MET A 139 5.29 -10.83 -1.30
C MET A 139 6.31 -11.87 -1.84
N TYR A 140 6.00 -12.58 -2.92
CA TYR A 140 6.76 -13.77 -3.31
C TYR A 140 7.42 -13.68 -4.68
N ILE A 141 6.92 -12.86 -5.57
CA ILE A 141 7.44 -12.71 -6.93
C ILE A 141 8.29 -11.45 -7.00
N ARG A 142 7.71 -10.30 -6.67
CA ARG A 142 8.40 -9.01 -6.75
C ARG A 142 9.25 -8.68 -5.53
N ILE A 143 8.89 -9.21 -4.36
CA ILE A 143 9.43 -8.78 -3.05
C ILE A 143 9.31 -7.24 -2.91
N ALA A 144 8.17 -6.69 -3.34
CA ALA A 144 7.87 -5.26 -3.35
C ALA A 144 7.40 -4.81 -1.96
N VAL A 145 8.31 -4.76 -1.00
CA VAL A 145 8.03 -4.57 0.43
C VAL A 145 7.29 -3.27 0.72
N ALA A 146 7.56 -2.21 -0.04
CA ALA A 146 6.90 -0.91 0.15
C ALA A 146 5.44 -0.96 -0.33
N GLU A 147 5.14 -1.62 -1.45
CA GLU A 147 3.77 -1.86 -1.90
C GLU A 147 3.04 -2.74 -0.90
N LEU A 148 3.65 -3.85 -0.47
CA LEU A 148 3.08 -4.75 0.53
C LEU A 148 2.73 -4.02 1.84
N ALA A 149 3.60 -3.13 2.31
CA ALA A 149 3.35 -2.33 3.52
C ALA A 149 2.23 -1.30 3.33
N SER A 150 2.06 -0.76 2.12
CA SER A 150 0.99 0.19 1.80
C SER A 150 -0.41 -0.39 2.04
N PHE A 151 -0.60 -1.70 1.85
CA PHE A 151 -1.88 -2.37 2.14
C PHE A 151 -2.32 -2.24 3.60
N MET A 152 -1.42 -2.00 4.54
CA MET A 152 -1.79 -1.73 5.92
C MET A 152 -2.50 -0.38 6.07
N PHE A 153 -2.05 0.64 5.34
CA PHE A 153 -2.54 2.01 5.49
C PHE A 153 -3.83 2.29 4.72
N ILE A 154 -4.05 1.61 3.59
CA ILE A 154 -5.23 1.81 2.74
C ILE A 154 -6.56 1.69 3.54
N PRO A 155 -6.84 0.59 4.26
CA PRO A 155 -8.07 0.47 5.03
C PRO A 155 -8.13 1.44 6.22
N ILE A 156 -6.98 1.84 6.80
CA ILE A 156 -6.94 2.85 7.86
C ILE A 156 -7.39 4.21 7.34
N ILE A 157 -6.94 4.60 6.14
CA ILE A 157 -7.35 5.85 5.48
C ILE A 157 -8.85 5.85 5.21
N PHE A 158 -9.38 4.77 4.64
CA PHE A 158 -10.81 4.67 4.36
C PHE A 158 -11.66 4.66 5.64
N ASP A 159 -11.22 3.97 6.68
CA ASP A 159 -11.88 3.98 7.99
C ASP A 159 -11.90 5.40 8.60
N GLY A 160 -10.78 6.11 8.47
CA GLY A 160 -10.69 7.51 8.90
C GLY A 160 -11.60 8.42 8.11
N LEU A 161 -11.59 8.32 6.78
CA LEU A 161 -12.42 9.14 5.89
C LEU A 161 -13.92 8.85 6.07
N TYR A 162 -14.29 7.58 6.20
CA TYR A 162 -15.66 7.18 6.53
C TYR A 162 -16.13 7.79 7.84
N SER A 163 -15.29 7.74 8.89
CA SER A 163 -15.62 8.33 10.20
C SER A 163 -15.77 9.85 10.13
N VAL A 164 -14.90 10.55 9.38
CA VAL A 164 -15.03 12.00 9.17
C VAL A 164 -16.38 12.36 8.51
N LEU A 165 -16.74 11.64 7.45
CA LEU A 165 -17.98 11.93 6.71
C LEU A 165 -19.24 11.53 7.46
N LYS A 166 -19.17 10.54 8.36
CA LYS A 166 -20.33 10.04 9.12
C LYS A 166 -20.51 10.75 10.46
N GLU A 167 -19.41 10.96 11.19
CA GLU A 167 -19.44 11.47 12.56
C GLU A 167 -19.11 12.96 12.69
N GLU A 168 -18.61 13.56 11.61
CA GLU A 168 -18.15 14.95 11.57
C GLU A 168 -17.12 15.26 12.68
N LYS A 169 -16.20 14.34 12.93
CA LYS A 169 -15.14 14.45 13.93
C LYS A 169 -13.76 14.27 13.30
N LEU A 170 -12.76 14.93 13.88
CA LEU A 170 -11.36 14.73 13.49
C LEU A 170 -10.98 13.27 13.68
N SER A 171 -10.40 12.67 12.66
CA SER A 171 -9.98 11.26 12.68
C SER A 171 -8.46 11.13 12.61
N PHE A 172 -7.85 10.70 13.70
CA PHE A 172 -6.44 10.37 13.72
C PHE A 172 -6.07 9.22 12.78
N LYS A 173 -7.04 8.33 12.45
CA LYS A 173 -6.83 7.28 11.46
C LYS A 173 -6.57 7.85 10.08
N LEU A 174 -7.32 8.91 9.68
CA LEU A 174 -7.10 9.58 8.41
C LEU A 174 -5.70 10.22 8.36
N ILE A 175 -5.31 10.92 9.42
CA ILE A 175 -4.00 11.60 9.48
C ILE A 175 -2.87 10.58 9.47
N TRP A 176 -2.81 9.68 10.46
CA TRP A 176 -1.70 8.73 10.58
C TRP A 176 -1.68 7.66 9.49
N GLY A 177 -2.85 7.26 8.97
CA GLY A 177 -2.93 6.37 7.83
C GLY A 177 -2.32 7.00 6.58
N THR A 178 -2.63 8.28 6.31
CA THR A 178 -2.08 9.00 5.16
C THR A 178 -0.60 9.33 5.34
N VAL A 179 -0.18 9.77 6.53
CA VAL A 179 1.24 9.96 6.87
C VAL A 179 2.03 8.66 6.65
N GLY A 180 1.53 7.55 7.20
CA GLY A 180 2.16 6.25 7.02
C GLY A 180 2.26 5.84 5.55
N LEU A 181 1.23 6.09 4.74
CA LEU A 181 1.25 5.75 3.32
C LEU A 181 2.26 6.61 2.54
N ILE A 182 2.29 7.94 2.76
CA ILE A 182 3.27 8.85 2.14
C ILE A 182 4.70 8.39 2.45
N LEU A 183 4.97 8.03 3.70
CA LEU A 183 6.29 7.57 4.12
C LEU A 183 6.60 6.12 3.72
N THR A 184 5.65 5.40 3.12
CA THR A 184 5.81 4.01 2.68
C THR A 184 6.01 3.89 1.18
N HIS A 185 5.13 4.53 0.36
CA HIS A 185 5.16 4.38 -1.09
C HIS A 185 4.51 5.56 -1.81
N THR A 186 5.30 6.33 -2.55
CA THR A 186 4.88 7.57 -3.21
C THR A 186 3.81 7.32 -4.28
N VAL A 187 4.00 6.30 -5.13
CA VAL A 187 3.07 6.02 -6.25
C VAL A 187 1.70 5.59 -5.74
N ILE A 188 1.65 4.68 -4.75
CA ILE A 188 0.37 4.27 -4.14
C ILE A 188 -0.29 5.44 -3.41
N THR A 189 0.49 6.34 -2.82
CA THR A 189 -0.04 7.58 -2.23
C THR A 189 -0.77 8.43 -3.27
N MET A 190 -0.19 8.59 -4.45
CA MET A 190 -0.82 9.33 -5.55
C MET A 190 -2.15 8.68 -5.99
N TYR A 191 -2.17 7.37 -6.20
CA TYR A 191 -3.41 6.65 -6.51
C TYR A 191 -4.46 6.79 -5.41
N MET A 192 -4.05 6.65 -4.15
CA MET A 192 -4.95 6.81 -3.01
C MET A 192 -5.49 8.22 -2.88
N ALA A 193 -4.71 9.25 -3.18
CA ALA A 193 -5.20 10.63 -3.21
C ALA A 193 -6.31 10.80 -4.24
N ILE A 194 -6.13 10.27 -5.45
CA ILE A 194 -7.15 10.28 -6.52
C ILE A 194 -8.41 9.54 -6.05
N ILE A 195 -8.26 8.33 -5.51
CA ILE A 195 -9.38 7.51 -5.03
C ILE A 195 -10.13 8.21 -3.89
N CYS A 196 -9.42 8.83 -2.95
CA CYS A 196 -10.03 9.59 -1.87
C CYS A 196 -10.80 10.82 -2.39
N LEU A 197 -10.24 11.57 -3.35
CA LEU A 197 -10.92 12.70 -3.98
C LEU A 197 -12.21 12.26 -4.65
N LEU A 198 -12.17 11.18 -5.41
CA LEU A 198 -13.36 10.65 -6.07
C LEU A 198 -14.38 10.13 -5.06
N TYR A 199 -13.95 9.51 -3.96
CA TYR A 199 -14.84 9.14 -2.86
C TYR A 199 -15.52 10.36 -2.23
N LEU A 200 -14.80 11.49 -2.08
CA LEU A 200 -15.35 12.75 -1.59
C LEU A 200 -16.35 13.34 -2.60
N VAL A 201 -16.02 13.38 -3.89
CA VAL A 201 -16.93 13.84 -4.95
C VAL A 201 -18.21 13.02 -4.97
N PHE A 202 -18.10 11.71 -4.84
CA PHE A 202 -19.26 10.82 -4.75
C PHE A 202 -20.12 11.09 -3.50
N ASN A 203 -19.51 11.57 -2.43
CA ASN A 203 -20.19 11.98 -1.19
C ASN A 203 -20.36 13.50 -1.07
N ILE A 204 -20.47 14.23 -2.19
CA ILE A 204 -20.47 15.71 -2.25
C ILE A 204 -21.54 16.34 -1.35
N LYS A 205 -22.68 15.67 -1.10
CA LYS A 205 -23.70 16.14 -0.17
C LYS A 205 -23.18 16.32 1.26
N LYS A 206 -22.20 15.52 1.68
CA LYS A 206 -21.53 15.62 2.99
C LYS A 206 -20.55 16.79 3.05
N LEU A 207 -20.00 17.20 1.92
CA LEU A 207 -19.12 18.38 1.81
C LEU A 207 -19.88 19.73 1.92
N LYS A 208 -21.22 19.72 1.98
CA LYS A 208 -21.99 20.93 2.31
C LYS A 208 -21.82 21.34 3.78
N SER A 209 -21.39 20.42 4.66
CA SER A 209 -21.09 20.73 6.06
C SER A 209 -19.74 21.45 6.15
N VAL A 210 -19.77 22.70 6.58
CA VAL A 210 -18.56 23.51 6.85
C VAL A 210 -17.64 22.81 7.86
N LYS A 211 -18.24 22.08 8.81
CA LYS A 211 -17.50 21.31 9.81
C LYS A 211 -16.69 20.18 9.17
N VAL A 212 -17.28 19.43 8.22
CA VAL A 212 -16.56 18.39 7.48
C VAL A 212 -15.40 18.97 6.69
N ILE A 213 -15.64 20.08 5.95
CA ILE A 213 -14.58 20.75 5.19
C ILE A 213 -13.44 21.17 6.11
N ARG A 214 -13.76 21.83 7.24
CA ARG A 214 -12.74 22.26 8.21
C ARG A 214 -11.91 21.07 8.72
N ILE A 215 -12.53 19.93 9.04
CA ILE A 215 -11.83 18.74 9.49
C ILE A 215 -10.90 18.19 8.41
N LEU A 216 -11.35 18.13 7.16
CA LEU A 216 -10.53 17.67 6.03
C LEU A 216 -9.34 18.60 5.80
N VAL A 217 -9.54 19.92 5.86
CA VAL A 217 -8.45 20.90 5.73
C VAL A 217 -7.44 20.76 6.87
N ILE A 218 -7.90 20.68 8.13
CA ILE A 218 -7.01 20.46 9.28
C ILE A 218 -6.23 19.16 9.11
N SER A 219 -6.90 18.07 8.71
CA SER A 219 -6.24 16.79 8.47
C SER A 219 -5.15 16.90 7.41
N LEU A 220 -5.45 17.58 6.29
CA LEU A 220 -4.48 17.78 5.20
C LEU A 220 -3.27 18.61 5.68
N VAL A 221 -3.52 19.72 6.40
CA VAL A 221 -2.43 20.55 6.96
C VAL A 221 -1.56 19.73 7.91
N CYS A 222 -2.16 18.95 8.82
CA CYS A 222 -1.40 18.08 9.73
C CYS A 222 -0.56 17.05 8.95
N ILE A 223 -1.13 16.41 7.93
CA ILE A 223 -0.42 15.44 7.09
C ILE A 223 0.79 16.09 6.41
N LEU A 224 0.59 17.25 5.78
CA LEU A 224 1.66 17.96 5.08
C LEU A 224 2.76 18.41 6.05
N LEU A 225 2.41 18.92 7.24
CA LEU A 225 3.39 19.34 8.25
C LEU A 225 4.19 18.15 8.79
N ILE A 226 3.53 17.03 9.14
CA ILE A 226 4.21 15.85 9.67
C ILE A 226 5.16 15.23 8.65
N THR A 227 4.78 15.22 7.36
CA THR A 227 5.60 14.63 6.29
C THR A 227 6.55 15.63 5.62
N SER A 228 6.62 16.88 6.08
CA SER A 228 7.40 17.95 5.45
C SER A 228 8.89 17.61 5.31
N PHE A 229 9.49 16.94 6.30
CA PHE A 229 10.89 16.53 6.25
C PHE A 229 11.21 15.65 5.04
N TYR A 230 10.23 14.91 4.51
CA TYR A 230 10.41 14.05 3.34
C TYR A 230 10.15 14.81 2.02
N TRP A 231 8.96 15.40 1.85
CA TRP A 231 8.60 16.00 0.56
C TRP A 231 9.30 17.34 0.29
N VAL A 232 9.68 18.12 1.32
CA VAL A 232 10.48 19.35 1.13
C VAL A 232 11.85 18.99 0.60
N GLY A 233 12.52 17.97 1.19
CA GLY A 233 13.80 17.48 0.69
C GLY A 233 13.71 17.00 -0.75
N LEU A 234 12.64 16.25 -1.10
CA LEU A 234 12.39 15.79 -2.47
C LEU A 234 12.26 16.97 -3.45
N LEU A 235 11.47 18.01 -3.10
CA LEU A 235 11.29 19.20 -3.93
C LEU A 235 12.59 20.00 -4.10
N GLN A 236 13.37 20.17 -3.04
CA GLN A 236 14.66 20.85 -3.09
C GLN A 236 15.61 20.14 -4.07
N HIS A 237 15.72 18.83 -3.99
CA HIS A 237 16.53 18.03 -4.90
C HIS A 237 16.03 18.08 -6.33
N HIS A 238 14.73 17.98 -6.53
CA HIS A 238 14.14 18.09 -7.87
C HIS A 238 14.47 19.41 -8.55
N ASN A 239 14.48 20.52 -7.80
CA ASN A 239 14.77 21.85 -8.33
C ASN A 239 16.29 22.12 -8.52
N ALA A 240 17.13 21.40 -7.77
CA ALA A 240 18.59 21.62 -7.78
C ALA A 240 19.32 20.80 -8.85
N THR A 241 18.71 19.75 -9.40
CA THR A 241 19.40 18.78 -10.27
C THR A 241 18.51 18.32 -11.42
N SER A 242 19.08 18.24 -12.62
CA SER A 242 18.44 17.62 -13.77
C SER A 242 18.61 16.10 -13.71
N TYR A 243 17.52 15.37 -13.57
CA TYR A 243 17.55 13.91 -13.57
C TYR A 243 17.32 13.36 -14.98
N GLU A 244 18.05 12.31 -15.33
CA GLU A 244 17.94 11.68 -16.66
C GLU A 244 16.53 11.18 -16.98
N VAL A 245 15.76 10.79 -15.95
CA VAL A 245 14.37 10.35 -16.11
C VAL A 245 13.45 11.42 -16.71
N PHE A 246 13.82 12.71 -16.56
CA PHE A 246 13.07 13.84 -17.11
C PHE A 246 13.65 14.36 -18.43
N VAL A 247 14.77 13.81 -18.90
CA VAL A 247 15.38 14.21 -20.17
C VAL A 247 14.72 13.44 -21.30
N PRO A 248 14.04 14.12 -22.25
CA PRO A 248 13.40 13.45 -23.38
C PRO A 248 14.39 12.57 -24.15
N GLY A 249 14.00 11.35 -24.48
CA GLY A 249 14.77 10.41 -25.29
C GLY A 249 15.81 9.56 -24.56
N ARG A 250 16.12 9.81 -23.28
CA ARG A 250 17.12 9.01 -22.55
C ARG A 250 16.59 7.73 -21.87
N MET A 251 15.28 7.63 -21.64
CA MET A 251 14.64 6.47 -20.99
C MET A 251 13.67 5.74 -21.93
N GLU A 252 13.93 5.72 -23.23
CA GLU A 252 12.99 5.18 -24.22
C GLU A 252 12.77 3.66 -24.12
N VAL A 253 13.75 2.90 -23.65
CA VAL A 253 13.68 1.42 -23.68
C VAL A 253 12.81 0.84 -22.56
N GLY A 254 12.71 1.50 -21.39
CA GLY A 254 11.95 1.01 -20.25
C GLY A 254 10.57 1.67 -20.05
N ASN A 255 10.28 2.77 -20.73
CA ASN A 255 9.11 3.61 -20.48
C ASN A 255 8.01 3.51 -21.55
N LYS A 256 8.14 2.61 -22.51
CA LYS A 256 7.04 2.37 -23.45
C LYS A 256 5.91 1.69 -22.70
N LEU A 257 4.76 2.34 -22.65
CA LEU A 257 3.50 1.77 -22.10
C LEU A 257 3.23 0.36 -22.63
N GLU A 258 3.69 0.06 -23.83
CA GLU A 258 3.60 -1.25 -24.48
C GLU A 258 4.19 -2.41 -23.67
N TYR A 259 5.26 -2.16 -22.89
CA TYR A 259 5.87 -3.22 -22.04
C TYR A 259 5.04 -3.55 -20.81
N TYR A 260 4.13 -2.67 -20.39
CA TYR A 260 3.33 -2.83 -19.18
C TYR A 260 1.86 -3.13 -19.48
N LYS A 261 1.51 -3.28 -20.76
CA LYS A 261 0.15 -3.62 -21.17
C LYS A 261 -0.21 -5.04 -20.72
N THR A 262 -1.43 -5.17 -20.21
CA THR A 262 -1.99 -6.45 -19.78
C THR A 262 -2.98 -6.93 -20.83
N GLU A 263 -2.81 -8.16 -21.31
CA GLU A 263 -3.78 -8.80 -22.17
C GLU A 263 -5.02 -9.21 -21.39
N PHE A 264 -6.20 -9.10 -22.01
CA PHE A 264 -7.47 -9.33 -21.32
C PHE A 264 -7.56 -10.71 -20.65
N TYR A 265 -7.02 -11.76 -21.28
CA TYR A 265 -7.00 -13.11 -20.69
C TYR A 265 -6.17 -13.21 -19.41
N GLN A 266 -5.18 -12.37 -19.24
CA GLN A 266 -4.31 -12.34 -18.05
C GLN A 266 -5.05 -11.91 -16.78
N LEU A 267 -6.19 -11.25 -16.92
CA LEU A 267 -7.06 -10.91 -15.79
C LEU A 267 -7.69 -12.16 -15.15
N PHE A 268 -7.78 -13.26 -15.89
CA PHE A 268 -8.42 -14.51 -15.46
C PHE A 268 -7.46 -15.68 -15.34
N TYR A 269 -6.39 -15.67 -16.10
CA TYR A 269 -5.45 -16.76 -16.20
C TYR A 269 -4.01 -16.30 -16.05
N THR A 270 -3.22 -17.04 -15.27
CA THR A 270 -1.79 -16.81 -15.09
C THR A 270 -1.04 -17.99 -15.71
N SER A 271 -0.21 -17.76 -16.74
CA SER A 271 0.66 -18.78 -17.29
C SER A 271 1.84 -19.03 -16.37
N LYS A 272 2.46 -20.23 -16.48
CA LYS A 272 3.66 -20.58 -15.70
C LYS A 272 4.87 -19.71 -16.04
N ASP A 273 4.88 -19.14 -17.25
CA ASP A 273 5.98 -18.34 -17.77
C ASP A 273 5.82 -16.84 -17.47
N GLN A 274 4.69 -16.43 -16.86
CA GLN A 274 4.48 -15.04 -16.48
C GLN A 274 5.29 -14.69 -15.22
N GLN A 275 6.08 -13.62 -15.33
CA GLN A 275 6.81 -13.06 -14.19
C GLN A 275 5.89 -12.33 -13.23
N MET A 276 4.75 -11.78 -13.71
CA MET A 276 3.78 -11.03 -12.92
C MET A 276 2.40 -11.68 -12.98
N ILE A 277 1.68 -11.64 -11.85
CA ILE A 277 0.31 -12.13 -11.76
C ILE A 277 -0.64 -10.93 -11.84
N TYR A 278 -1.32 -10.80 -12.98
CA TYR A 278 -2.32 -9.76 -13.22
C TYR A 278 -3.76 -10.22 -12.91
N ALA A 279 -3.94 -11.49 -12.56
CA ALA A 279 -5.25 -12.06 -12.30
C ALA A 279 -5.96 -11.36 -11.12
N ILE A 280 -7.22 -10.98 -11.35
CA ILE A 280 -8.07 -10.31 -10.33
C ILE A 280 -8.52 -11.26 -9.22
N GLY A 281 -8.30 -12.56 -9.39
CA GLY A 281 -8.60 -13.61 -8.43
C GLY A 281 -10.01 -14.18 -8.54
N MET A 282 -10.12 -15.48 -8.37
CA MET A 282 -11.37 -16.24 -8.50
C MET A 282 -12.49 -15.72 -7.59
N VAL A 283 -12.14 -15.31 -6.35
CA VAL A 283 -13.12 -14.80 -5.38
C VAL A 283 -13.72 -13.47 -5.84
N THR A 284 -12.91 -12.60 -6.45
CA THR A 284 -13.39 -11.34 -7.02
C THR A 284 -14.35 -11.61 -8.19
N ILE A 285 -13.99 -12.56 -9.07
CA ILE A 285 -14.83 -12.97 -10.19
C ILE A 285 -16.17 -13.52 -9.67
N LEU A 286 -16.15 -14.44 -8.70
CA LEU A 286 -17.35 -14.97 -8.07
C LEU A 286 -18.20 -13.86 -7.43
N GLY A 287 -17.57 -12.89 -6.75
CA GLY A 287 -18.27 -11.72 -6.20
C GLY A 287 -18.98 -10.91 -7.27
N LEU A 288 -18.32 -10.66 -8.40
CA LEU A 288 -18.90 -9.94 -9.53
C LEU A 288 -20.09 -10.71 -10.15
N VAL A 289 -19.95 -12.02 -10.34
CA VAL A 289 -21.02 -12.89 -10.89
C VAL A 289 -22.21 -12.99 -9.94
N LEU A 290 -21.99 -13.08 -8.62
CA LEU A 290 -23.07 -13.19 -7.64
C LEU A 290 -23.76 -11.85 -7.34
N THR A 291 -23.11 -10.73 -7.62
CA THR A 291 -23.67 -9.40 -7.32
C THR A 291 -25.06 -9.16 -7.92
N PRO A 292 -25.35 -9.44 -9.22
CA PRO A 292 -26.68 -9.27 -9.78
C PRO A 292 -27.76 -10.08 -9.04
N ILE A 293 -27.40 -11.29 -8.59
CA ILE A 293 -28.30 -12.21 -7.88
C ILE A 293 -28.72 -11.64 -6.53
N VAL A 294 -27.76 -11.09 -5.78
CA VAL A 294 -28.01 -10.55 -4.44
C VAL A 294 -28.36 -9.07 -4.43
N TRP A 295 -28.32 -8.40 -5.60
CA TRP A 295 -28.47 -6.95 -5.72
C TRP A 295 -29.68 -6.37 -4.99
N LYS A 296 -30.84 -7.05 -5.10
CA LYS A 296 -32.08 -6.60 -4.45
C LYS A 296 -31.99 -6.64 -2.92
N ARG A 297 -31.14 -7.52 -2.36
CA ARG A 297 -30.96 -7.71 -0.91
C ARG A 297 -29.94 -6.76 -0.29
N ILE A 298 -29.10 -6.10 -1.11
CA ILE A 298 -28.10 -5.15 -0.64
C ILE A 298 -28.80 -3.84 -0.24
N GLU A 299 -28.48 -3.32 0.94
CA GLU A 299 -28.99 -2.02 1.40
C GLU A 299 -28.54 -0.87 0.49
N LYS A 300 -29.37 0.16 0.36
CA LYS A 300 -29.15 1.27 -0.58
C LYS A 300 -27.82 2.02 -0.34
N GLU A 301 -27.39 2.14 0.93
CA GLU A 301 -26.14 2.77 1.32
C GLU A 301 -24.93 2.01 0.75
N TYR A 302 -24.94 0.68 0.90
CA TYR A 302 -23.84 -0.18 0.40
C TYR A 302 -23.83 -0.28 -1.12
N LYS A 303 -25.00 -0.28 -1.78
CA LYS A 303 -25.08 -0.27 -3.25
C LYS A 303 -24.31 0.89 -3.85
N ARG A 304 -24.47 2.09 -3.27
CA ARG A 304 -23.80 3.28 -3.77
C ARG A 304 -22.28 3.17 -3.66
N THR A 305 -21.77 2.72 -2.51
CA THR A 305 -20.33 2.52 -2.30
C THR A 305 -19.78 1.39 -3.17
N TYR A 306 -20.55 0.30 -3.32
CA TYR A 306 -20.20 -0.81 -4.21
C TYR A 306 -20.05 -0.34 -5.67
N VAL A 307 -21.05 0.39 -6.20
CA VAL A 307 -20.99 0.92 -7.57
C VAL A 307 -19.77 1.82 -7.76
N LEU A 308 -19.46 2.67 -6.79
CA LEU A 308 -18.27 3.51 -6.84
C LEU A 308 -17.00 2.67 -7.02
N PHE A 309 -16.74 1.71 -6.12
CA PHE A 309 -15.51 0.90 -6.18
C PHE A 309 -15.49 -0.01 -7.41
N LEU A 310 -16.64 -0.54 -7.84
CA LEU A 310 -16.75 -1.32 -9.08
C LEU A 310 -16.39 -0.47 -10.31
N THR A 311 -16.96 0.73 -10.41
CA THR A 311 -16.65 1.66 -11.51
C THR A 311 -15.16 2.00 -11.54
N PHE A 312 -14.56 2.23 -10.37
CA PHE A 312 -13.13 2.44 -10.23
C PHE A 312 -12.32 1.25 -10.72
N GLY A 313 -12.64 0.05 -10.22
CA GLY A 313 -11.96 -1.17 -10.63
C GLY A 313 -12.02 -1.37 -12.15
N ILE A 314 -13.19 -1.15 -12.76
CA ILE A 314 -13.38 -1.24 -14.22
C ILE A 314 -12.52 -0.21 -14.95
N ILE A 315 -12.51 1.06 -14.52
CA ILE A 315 -11.70 2.11 -15.15
C ILE A 315 -10.20 1.75 -15.08
N LEU A 316 -9.72 1.33 -13.92
CA LEU A 316 -8.33 0.94 -13.74
C LEU A 316 -7.95 -0.27 -14.62
N ILE A 317 -8.83 -1.28 -14.71
CA ILE A 317 -8.62 -2.42 -15.61
C ILE A 317 -8.55 -1.96 -17.07
N ILE A 318 -9.48 -1.11 -17.51
CA ILE A 318 -9.50 -0.57 -18.88
C ILE A 318 -8.19 0.19 -19.18
N MET A 319 -7.69 0.96 -18.22
CA MET A 319 -6.43 1.70 -18.38
C MET A 319 -5.18 0.81 -18.48
N THR A 320 -5.24 -0.43 -17.98
CA THR A 320 -4.11 -1.38 -18.05
C THR A 320 -4.16 -2.30 -19.28
N LEU A 321 -5.32 -2.39 -19.93
CA LEU A 321 -5.47 -3.23 -21.11
C LEU A 321 -4.85 -2.58 -22.35
N THR A 322 -4.46 -3.41 -23.28
CA THR A 322 -4.05 -2.99 -24.63
C THR A 322 -5.25 -2.59 -25.48
N PHE A 323 -5.30 -1.38 -25.92
CA PHE A 323 -6.15 -0.92 -26.99
C PHE A 323 -5.29 -0.50 -28.19
#